data_0227db1cf9de97598e77556cb3902071
#
_entry.id   0227db1cf9de97598e77556cb3902071
#
_cell.length_a   1.000
_cell.length_b   1.000
_cell.length_c   1.000
_cell.angle_alpha   90.00
_cell.angle_beta   90.00
_cell.angle_gamma   90.00
#
_symmetry.space_group_name_H-M   'P 1'
#
loop_
_entity.id
_entity.type
_entity.pdbx_description
1 polymer ?
#
loop_
_entity_poly.entity_id
_entity_poly.type
_entity_poly.pdbx_seq_one_letter_code
_entity_poly.pdbx_strand_id
1 'polypeptide(L)'
;MSAKKSTPVYEGLPSGVNKKKTLVIGLDGAALAQINKKNTPNMAKLISGGLVSESNLYANPMAPTVSGAGWSTIATGVWPDKHGVPDNSFSNPNYDQYPDYLTRLETARAQSSTLVVGTWSPIPDMVFAQGADLKLRGGNDAGTTAKVVDYLLNGNPDSTFVHLDEIDGAGHSNGSDSIAYTRGHKTADQQIGQMLQAIEQRKTYNKEDWVVMVTSDHGHTPGGGHGGSSIRERATFVIANGKQFKAGTERHDVKISDIAPTVLKHQGVRIEDEWNLDGQNINTLKADDFDTLRPHLKKAKDESKLSAKTKGWTTTAPSGWTIDNSAMPKGGVREWRGWSFTTDEFWTNTDLNQGRETSVQNRNVFAVADSDEWDDKAHDPGQFDSTLISPEYKVKGGQRATLGFASNYKIDGPQSGEVFVSFDGGEPVLVKSYDENYNGVESIQIDVPKKAKKAQVSFRYTGTNSAFWTIDQVSLKK
;
A
#
# COMPACT_ATOMS: atom_id res chain seq x y z
N MET A 1 31.68 3.01 3.25
CA MET A 1 31.29 1.59 3.11
C MET A 1 32.48 0.75 3.56
N SER A 2 32.29 -0.14 4.55
CA SER A 2 33.36 -1.09 4.90
C SER A 2 33.57 -2.05 3.73
N ALA A 3 34.82 -2.28 3.34
CA ALA A 3 35.14 -3.23 2.28
C ALA A 3 34.58 -4.61 2.65
N LYS A 4 33.90 -5.27 1.70
CA LYS A 4 33.48 -6.65 1.86
C LYS A 4 34.73 -7.52 2.06
N LYS A 5 34.68 -8.42 3.05
CA LYS A 5 35.67 -9.46 3.17
C LYS A 5 35.71 -10.26 1.89
N SER A 6 36.88 -10.81 1.54
CA SER A 6 37.03 -11.65 0.33
C SER A 6 36.07 -12.84 0.41
N THR A 7 34.93 -12.73 -0.25
CA THR A 7 33.98 -13.82 -0.46
C THR A 7 34.15 -14.36 -1.87
N PRO A 8 33.85 -15.64 -2.14
CA PRO A 8 33.80 -16.12 -3.53
C PRO A 8 32.91 -15.21 -4.36
N VAL A 9 33.36 -14.95 -5.59
CA VAL A 9 32.64 -14.09 -6.54
C VAL A 9 32.24 -14.94 -7.75
N TYR A 10 30.98 -14.82 -8.17
CA TYR A 10 30.47 -15.41 -9.40
C TYR A 10 30.04 -14.31 -10.34
N GLU A 11 30.70 -14.20 -11.48
CA GLU A 11 30.37 -13.22 -12.53
C GLU A 11 30.05 -11.82 -11.97
N GLY A 12 30.95 -11.31 -11.12
CA GLY A 12 30.83 -9.98 -10.52
C GLY A 12 29.96 -9.89 -9.26
N LEU A 13 29.25 -10.94 -8.87
CA LEU A 13 28.42 -10.96 -7.69
C LEU A 13 29.16 -11.64 -6.51
N PRO A 14 29.41 -10.90 -5.42
CA PRO A 14 29.91 -11.52 -4.20
C PRO A 14 28.96 -12.58 -3.64
N SER A 15 29.48 -13.65 -3.07
CA SER A 15 28.65 -14.67 -2.41
C SER A 15 28.03 -14.12 -1.14
N GLY A 16 26.74 -14.32 -0.95
CA GLY A 16 26.02 -13.98 0.26
C GLY A 16 26.38 -14.88 1.43
N VAL A 17 26.02 -14.46 2.61
CA VAL A 17 26.28 -15.15 3.88
C VAL A 17 25.03 -15.48 4.66
N ASN A 18 23.87 -15.02 4.19
CA ASN A 18 22.60 -15.15 4.91
C ASN A 18 21.90 -16.44 4.49
N LYS A 19 21.35 -17.17 5.46
CA LYS A 19 20.43 -18.27 5.17
C LYS A 19 19.07 -17.77 4.73
N LYS A 20 18.69 -16.59 5.17
CA LYS A 20 17.43 -15.93 4.74
C LYS A 20 17.67 -15.23 3.42
N LYS A 21 16.86 -15.61 2.43
CA LYS A 21 16.96 -15.14 1.07
C LYS A 21 15.63 -14.48 0.63
N THR A 22 15.72 -13.51 -0.25
CA THR A 22 14.55 -12.87 -0.85
C THR A 22 14.65 -12.79 -2.36
N LEU A 23 13.52 -12.97 -3.02
CA LEU A 23 13.34 -12.70 -4.44
C LEU A 23 12.08 -11.88 -4.61
N VAL A 24 12.20 -10.65 -5.09
CA VAL A 24 11.07 -9.79 -5.45
C VAL A 24 11.02 -9.68 -6.97
N ILE A 25 9.90 -10.06 -7.54
CA ILE A 25 9.66 -10.02 -8.99
C ILE A 25 8.59 -8.95 -9.24
N GLY A 26 8.98 -7.91 -9.95
CA GLY A 26 8.10 -6.84 -10.39
C GLY A 26 7.63 -7.04 -11.81
N LEU A 27 6.32 -7.08 -12.01
CA LEU A 27 5.66 -7.19 -13.31
C LEU A 27 5.08 -5.83 -13.69
N ASP A 28 5.73 -5.12 -14.60
CA ASP A 28 5.28 -3.79 -15.02
C ASP A 28 3.89 -3.84 -15.64
N GLY A 29 2.99 -3.03 -15.14
CA GLY A 29 1.64 -2.90 -15.68
C GLY A 29 0.73 -4.11 -15.54
N ALA A 30 1.06 -5.07 -14.67
CA ALA A 30 0.28 -6.30 -14.49
C ALA A 30 -0.98 -6.07 -13.65
N ALA A 31 -1.97 -6.95 -13.83
CA ALA A 31 -3.21 -6.93 -13.10
C ALA A 31 -3.48 -8.26 -12.39
N LEU A 32 -3.85 -8.21 -11.12
CA LEU A 32 -4.21 -9.41 -10.35
C LEU A 32 -5.36 -10.20 -10.98
N ALA A 33 -6.30 -9.51 -11.63
CA ALA A 33 -7.42 -10.14 -12.34
C ALA A 33 -6.98 -11.10 -13.46
N GLN A 34 -5.76 -10.97 -13.98
CA GLN A 34 -5.18 -11.85 -15.00
C GLN A 34 -4.47 -13.07 -14.39
N ILE A 35 -4.33 -13.12 -13.08
CA ILE A 35 -3.60 -14.20 -12.40
C ILE A 35 -4.59 -15.27 -11.94
N ASN A 36 -4.45 -16.48 -12.48
CA ASN A 36 -5.32 -17.60 -12.17
C ASN A 36 -4.62 -18.94 -12.45
N LYS A 37 -5.20 -20.02 -11.93
CA LYS A 37 -4.62 -21.35 -12.03
C LYS A 37 -4.44 -21.84 -13.48
N LYS A 38 -5.32 -21.42 -14.38
CA LYS A 38 -5.28 -21.83 -15.80
C LYS A 38 -4.15 -21.19 -16.56
N ASN A 39 -4.01 -19.86 -16.43
CA ASN A 39 -3.11 -19.08 -17.26
C ASN A 39 -1.76 -18.80 -16.59
N THR A 40 -1.72 -18.73 -15.28
CA THR A 40 -0.54 -18.38 -14.49
C THR A 40 -0.37 -19.33 -13.31
N PRO A 41 -0.12 -20.62 -13.57
CA PRO A 41 -0.11 -21.65 -12.51
C PRO A 41 0.99 -21.42 -11.47
N ASN A 42 2.12 -20.86 -11.82
CA ASN A 42 3.22 -20.59 -10.87
C ASN A 42 2.84 -19.49 -9.87
N MET A 43 2.30 -18.37 -10.36
CA MET A 43 1.80 -17.31 -9.47
C MET A 43 0.60 -17.77 -8.65
N ALA A 44 -0.31 -18.54 -9.24
CA ALA A 44 -1.45 -19.12 -8.53
C ALA A 44 -0.99 -20.04 -7.36
N LYS A 45 0.08 -20.80 -7.56
CA LYS A 45 0.69 -21.62 -6.52
C LYS A 45 1.32 -20.81 -5.41
N LEU A 46 2.00 -19.72 -5.76
CA LEU A 46 2.54 -18.76 -4.77
C LEU A 46 1.42 -18.17 -3.91
N ILE A 47 0.29 -17.82 -4.52
CA ILE A 47 -0.88 -17.28 -3.83
C ILE A 47 -1.48 -18.33 -2.89
N SER A 48 -1.76 -19.54 -3.38
CA SER A 48 -2.40 -20.59 -2.57
C SER A 48 -1.52 -21.05 -1.41
N GLY A 49 -0.20 -21.01 -1.59
CA GLY A 49 0.77 -21.35 -0.53
C GLY A 49 1.21 -20.17 0.33
N GLY A 50 0.68 -18.99 0.09
CA GLY A 50 1.08 -17.76 0.77
C GLY A 50 -0.06 -16.77 0.92
N LEU A 51 0.28 -15.50 0.74
CA LEU A 51 -0.60 -14.35 0.92
C LEU A 51 -0.75 -13.59 -0.40
N VAL A 52 -1.95 -13.10 -0.67
CA VAL A 52 -2.22 -12.12 -1.72
C VAL A 52 -3.00 -10.94 -1.15
N SER A 53 -2.64 -9.74 -1.59
CA SER A 53 -3.38 -8.52 -1.26
C SER A 53 -3.47 -7.64 -2.49
N GLU A 54 -4.69 -7.24 -2.85
CA GLU A 54 -4.93 -6.19 -3.84
C GLU A 54 -5.04 -4.85 -3.12
N SER A 55 -4.46 -3.83 -3.71
CA SER A 55 -4.56 -2.45 -3.23
C SER A 55 -4.51 -1.48 -4.40
N ASN A 56 -4.76 -0.22 -4.12
CA ASN A 56 -4.79 0.81 -5.15
C ASN A 56 -3.71 1.86 -4.91
N LEU A 57 -3.12 2.32 -5.99
CA LEU A 57 -2.39 3.57 -6.00
C LEU A 57 -3.35 4.75 -5.91
N TYR A 58 -2.78 5.89 -5.66
CA TYR A 58 -3.53 7.14 -5.56
C TYR A 58 -3.05 8.06 -6.67
N ALA A 59 -3.99 8.63 -7.39
CA ALA A 59 -3.70 9.40 -8.57
C ALA A 59 -2.81 10.63 -8.31
N ASN A 60 -2.24 11.15 -9.40
CA ASN A 60 -1.50 12.39 -9.39
C ASN A 60 -2.22 13.49 -8.56
N PRO A 61 -1.54 14.23 -7.67
CA PRO A 61 -0.08 14.32 -7.58
C PRO A 61 0.56 13.32 -6.62
N MET A 62 -0.19 12.62 -5.77
CA MET A 62 0.37 11.89 -4.64
C MET A 62 1.06 10.58 -5.04
N ALA A 63 0.43 9.77 -5.85
CA ALA A 63 0.99 8.50 -6.32
C ALA A 63 0.61 8.25 -7.78
N PRO A 64 1.25 8.93 -8.72
CA PRO A 64 0.95 8.76 -10.14
C PRO A 64 1.08 7.31 -10.59
N THR A 65 0.22 6.90 -11.52
CA THR A 65 0.20 5.54 -12.07
C THR A 65 1.23 5.40 -13.20
N VAL A 66 2.47 5.70 -12.89
CA VAL A 66 3.62 5.62 -13.81
C VAL A 66 4.76 4.83 -13.20
N SER A 67 5.58 4.23 -14.06
CA SER A 67 6.60 3.27 -13.64
C SER A 67 7.66 3.87 -12.70
N GLY A 68 8.16 5.05 -12.99
CA GLY A 68 9.16 5.71 -12.13
C GLY A 68 8.67 5.89 -10.70
N ALA A 69 7.42 6.34 -10.53
CA ALA A 69 6.82 6.55 -9.23
C ALA A 69 6.53 5.21 -8.51
N GLY A 70 5.92 4.26 -9.20
CA GLY A 70 5.55 2.96 -8.62
C GLY A 70 6.76 2.14 -8.19
N TRP A 71 7.76 2.00 -9.06
CA TRP A 71 8.99 1.26 -8.72
C TRP A 71 9.79 1.93 -7.62
N SER A 72 9.82 3.26 -7.59
CA SER A 72 10.47 3.98 -6.49
C SER A 72 9.78 3.75 -5.16
N THR A 73 8.46 3.68 -5.13
CA THR A 73 7.71 3.34 -3.91
C THR A 73 7.98 1.91 -3.45
N ILE A 74 8.01 0.96 -4.37
CA ILE A 74 8.37 -0.44 -4.07
C ILE A 74 9.79 -0.52 -3.49
N ALA A 75 10.73 0.16 -4.11
CA ALA A 75 12.14 0.12 -3.71
C ALA A 75 12.42 0.79 -2.36
N THR A 76 11.75 1.91 -2.07
CA THR A 76 12.07 2.78 -0.93
C THR A 76 11.15 2.62 0.27
N GLY A 77 9.93 2.09 0.08
CA GLY A 77 8.94 1.98 1.15
C GLY A 77 8.25 3.30 1.51
N VAL A 78 8.37 4.31 0.67
CA VAL A 78 7.71 5.62 0.83
C VAL A 78 7.00 6.04 -0.44
N TRP A 79 6.03 6.95 -0.32
CA TRP A 79 5.28 7.49 -1.45
C TRP A 79 6.05 8.63 -2.14
N PRO A 80 5.63 9.06 -3.34
CA PRO A 80 6.32 10.10 -4.12
C PRO A 80 6.55 11.43 -3.41
N ASP A 81 5.72 11.82 -2.46
CA ASP A 81 5.93 13.03 -1.65
C ASP A 81 7.25 12.99 -0.88
N LYS A 82 7.74 11.80 -0.55
CA LYS A 82 9.01 11.57 0.14
C LYS A 82 10.15 11.24 -0.82
N HIS A 83 9.97 10.23 -1.70
CA HIS A 83 11.07 9.83 -2.59
C HIS A 83 11.30 10.78 -3.78
N GLY A 84 10.36 11.68 -4.09
CA GLY A 84 10.58 12.73 -5.08
C GLY A 84 10.57 12.29 -6.55
N VAL A 85 9.99 11.12 -6.87
CA VAL A 85 9.91 10.61 -8.24
C VAL A 85 8.44 10.52 -8.67
N PRO A 86 7.87 11.60 -9.25
CA PRO A 86 6.48 11.63 -9.68
C PRO A 86 6.26 11.13 -11.11
N ASP A 87 7.34 10.92 -11.87
CA ASP A 87 7.28 10.54 -13.29
C ASP A 87 8.53 9.74 -13.71
N ASN A 88 8.69 9.51 -15.00
CA ASN A 88 9.80 8.73 -15.56
C ASN A 88 11.04 9.58 -15.91
N SER A 89 11.08 10.86 -15.50
CA SER A 89 12.25 11.72 -15.77
C SER A 89 13.38 11.51 -14.77
N PHE A 90 13.07 11.09 -13.54
CA PHE A 90 14.03 10.99 -12.43
C PHE A 90 14.85 12.26 -12.25
N SER A 91 14.20 13.43 -12.42
CA SER A 91 14.89 14.72 -12.44
C SER A 91 15.45 15.15 -11.09
N ASN A 92 14.77 14.80 -10.00
CA ASN A 92 15.19 15.21 -8.65
C ASN A 92 14.80 14.17 -7.59
N PRO A 93 15.28 12.93 -7.69
CA PRO A 93 14.93 11.89 -6.72
C PRO A 93 15.59 12.16 -5.37
N ASN A 94 14.87 11.89 -4.29
CA ASN A 94 15.35 12.03 -2.91
C ASN A 94 15.83 10.69 -2.36
N TYR A 95 16.63 9.97 -3.13
CA TYR A 95 17.14 8.65 -2.73
C TYR A 95 18.23 8.70 -1.66
N ASP A 96 18.84 9.86 -1.45
CA ASP A 96 19.82 10.03 -0.36
C ASP A 96 19.13 9.90 1.00
N GLN A 97 17.96 10.49 1.16
CA GLN A 97 17.15 10.37 2.37
C GLN A 97 16.35 9.07 2.42
N TYR A 98 15.84 8.61 1.27
CA TYR A 98 15.03 7.40 1.14
C TYR A 98 15.67 6.44 0.12
N PRO A 99 16.78 5.78 0.50
CA PRO A 99 17.43 4.81 -0.40
C PRO A 99 16.58 3.56 -0.59
N ASP A 100 16.85 2.86 -1.69
CA ASP A 100 16.24 1.56 -1.94
C ASP A 100 16.61 0.54 -0.86
N TYR A 101 15.82 -0.50 -0.72
CA TYR A 101 16.01 -1.49 0.34
C TYR A 101 17.27 -2.33 0.15
N LEU A 102 17.76 -2.53 -1.08
CA LEU A 102 19.04 -3.23 -1.28
C LEU A 102 20.20 -2.41 -0.75
N THR A 103 20.17 -1.10 -0.96
CA THR A 103 21.15 -0.17 -0.38
C THR A 103 21.10 -0.17 1.14
N ARG A 104 19.90 -0.15 1.74
CA ARG A 104 19.73 -0.23 3.19
C ARG A 104 20.25 -1.56 3.76
N LEU A 105 20.00 -2.66 3.04
CA LEU A 105 20.53 -3.98 3.43
C LEU A 105 22.06 -3.98 3.43
N GLU A 106 22.67 -3.45 2.40
CA GLU A 106 24.14 -3.34 2.29
C GLU A 106 24.73 -2.46 3.39
N THR A 107 24.06 -1.36 3.74
CA THR A 107 24.49 -0.47 4.81
C THR A 107 24.43 -1.15 6.19
N ALA A 108 23.34 -1.87 6.45
CA ALA A 108 23.14 -2.54 7.75
C ALA A 108 23.92 -3.84 7.87
N ARG A 109 24.12 -4.57 6.79
CA ARG A 109 24.76 -5.89 6.73
C ARG A 109 25.69 -5.95 5.53
N ALA A 110 26.89 -5.37 5.66
CA ALA A 110 27.84 -5.19 4.57
C ALA A 110 28.28 -6.49 3.86
N GLN A 111 28.11 -7.66 4.51
CA GLN A 111 28.43 -8.95 3.92
C GLN A 111 27.28 -9.53 3.08
N SER A 112 26.12 -8.91 3.08
CA SER A 112 24.99 -9.33 2.24
C SER A 112 25.33 -9.20 0.76
N SER A 113 24.82 -10.10 -0.04
CA SER A 113 24.93 -10.06 -1.50
C SER A 113 23.61 -9.60 -2.10
N THR A 114 23.66 -8.54 -2.89
CA THR A 114 22.47 -7.92 -3.47
C THR A 114 22.58 -7.81 -4.97
N LEU A 115 21.49 -8.19 -5.66
CA LEU A 115 21.41 -8.26 -7.12
C LEU A 115 20.12 -7.56 -7.58
N VAL A 116 20.24 -6.74 -8.61
CA VAL A 116 19.10 -6.24 -9.36
C VAL A 116 19.28 -6.50 -10.85
N VAL A 117 18.25 -7.06 -11.48
CA VAL A 117 18.23 -7.28 -12.94
C VAL A 117 16.91 -6.69 -13.45
N GLY A 118 16.99 -5.72 -14.35
CA GLY A 118 15.81 -5.05 -14.89
C GLY A 118 15.78 -5.03 -16.40
N THR A 119 14.62 -5.33 -16.95
CA THR A 119 14.37 -5.17 -18.40
C THR A 119 14.33 -3.69 -18.75
N TRP A 120 13.59 -2.90 -17.98
CA TRP A 120 13.58 -1.44 -18.11
C TRP A 120 14.82 -0.84 -17.45
N SER A 121 15.66 -0.17 -18.23
CA SER A 121 16.98 0.26 -17.79
C SER A 121 16.98 1.19 -16.57
N PRO A 122 15.97 2.08 -16.32
CA PRO A 122 15.92 2.88 -15.10
C PRO A 122 15.86 2.06 -13.80
N ILE A 123 15.48 0.79 -13.85
CA ILE A 123 15.47 -0.05 -12.64
C ILE A 123 16.89 -0.21 -12.09
N PRO A 124 17.87 -0.78 -12.82
CA PRO A 124 19.22 -0.87 -12.30
C PRO A 124 19.98 0.47 -12.35
N ASP A 125 19.63 1.37 -13.27
CA ASP A 125 20.39 2.61 -13.52
C ASP A 125 19.99 3.74 -12.58
N MET A 126 18.74 3.78 -12.08
CA MET A 126 18.19 4.88 -11.30
C MET A 126 17.60 4.41 -9.96
N VAL A 127 16.57 3.55 -9.99
CA VAL A 127 15.79 3.15 -8.81
C VAL A 127 16.64 2.40 -7.79
N PHE A 128 17.46 1.44 -8.23
CA PHE A 128 18.35 0.63 -7.40
C PHE A 128 19.83 0.96 -7.65
N ALA A 129 20.14 2.17 -8.07
CA ALA A 129 21.48 2.51 -8.56
C ALA A 129 22.54 2.66 -7.47
N GLN A 130 22.17 2.84 -6.21
CA GLN A 130 23.12 3.30 -5.19
C GLN A 130 24.03 2.21 -4.64
N GLY A 131 23.50 1.27 -3.87
CA GLY A 131 24.32 0.39 -3.02
C GLY A 131 24.26 -1.10 -3.34
N ALA A 132 23.43 -1.56 -4.29
CA ALA A 132 23.40 -2.96 -4.66
C ALA A 132 24.75 -3.43 -5.22
N ASP A 133 25.15 -4.66 -4.90
CA ASP A 133 26.42 -5.21 -5.33
C ASP A 133 26.55 -5.34 -6.84
N LEU A 134 25.48 -5.81 -7.48
CA LEU A 134 25.45 -6.00 -8.92
C LEU A 134 24.13 -5.52 -9.49
N LYS A 135 24.22 -4.67 -10.50
CA LYS A 135 23.10 -4.02 -11.19
C LYS A 135 23.21 -4.32 -12.66
N LEU A 136 22.25 -5.06 -13.19
CA LEU A 136 22.30 -5.55 -14.57
C LEU A 136 21.06 -5.12 -15.37
N ARG A 137 21.28 -4.70 -16.60
CA ARG A 137 20.25 -4.54 -17.61
C ARG A 137 19.98 -5.88 -18.27
N GLY A 138 18.72 -6.30 -18.32
CA GLY A 138 18.35 -7.55 -18.96
C GLY A 138 18.17 -7.47 -20.46
N GLY A 139 17.90 -6.28 -20.98
CA GLY A 139 17.62 -6.04 -22.40
C GLY A 139 16.18 -6.34 -22.80
N ASN A 140 15.68 -7.51 -22.46
CA ASN A 140 14.29 -7.92 -22.58
C ASN A 140 13.96 -8.93 -21.47
N ASP A 141 12.70 -9.38 -21.39
CA ASP A 141 12.29 -10.27 -20.31
C ASP A 141 12.96 -11.64 -20.37
N ALA A 142 13.20 -12.17 -21.56
CA ALA A 142 13.95 -13.41 -21.73
C ALA A 142 15.40 -13.27 -21.23
N GLY A 143 16.05 -12.17 -21.57
CA GLY A 143 17.41 -11.86 -21.11
C GLY A 143 17.49 -11.63 -19.61
N THR A 144 16.54 -10.90 -19.05
CA THR A 144 16.42 -10.70 -17.60
C THR A 144 16.25 -12.03 -16.89
N THR A 145 15.33 -12.87 -17.35
CA THR A 145 15.07 -14.20 -16.77
C THR A 145 16.31 -15.10 -16.83
N ALA A 146 17.00 -15.15 -17.98
CA ALA A 146 18.20 -15.95 -18.11
C ALA A 146 19.31 -15.54 -17.12
N LYS A 147 19.51 -14.24 -16.94
CA LYS A 147 20.49 -13.72 -15.96
C LYS A 147 20.09 -14.09 -14.53
N VAL A 148 18.85 -13.89 -14.17
CA VAL A 148 18.37 -14.22 -12.81
C VAL A 148 18.52 -15.71 -12.52
N VAL A 149 18.11 -16.58 -13.44
CA VAL A 149 18.26 -18.04 -13.31
C VAL A 149 19.73 -18.41 -13.13
N ASP A 150 20.63 -17.86 -13.92
CA ASP A 150 22.06 -18.11 -13.82
C ASP A 150 22.62 -17.73 -12.42
N TYR A 151 22.35 -16.52 -11.96
CA TYR A 151 22.83 -16.07 -10.65
C TYR A 151 22.19 -16.81 -9.46
N LEU A 152 20.94 -17.24 -9.57
CA LEU A 152 20.30 -18.07 -8.56
C LEU A 152 20.94 -19.47 -8.48
N LEU A 153 21.25 -20.08 -9.63
CA LEU A 153 21.84 -21.42 -9.69
C LEU A 153 23.33 -21.43 -9.31
N ASN A 154 24.10 -20.49 -9.85
CA ASN A 154 25.56 -20.53 -9.83
C ASN A 154 26.18 -19.47 -8.92
N GLY A 155 25.46 -18.41 -8.63
CA GLY A 155 25.82 -17.39 -7.66
C GLY A 155 25.17 -17.65 -6.31
N ASN A 156 25.27 -16.68 -5.40
CA ASN A 156 24.64 -16.77 -4.09
C ASN A 156 24.15 -15.40 -3.59
N PRO A 157 23.16 -14.79 -4.27
CA PRO A 157 22.56 -13.56 -3.78
C PRO A 157 21.72 -13.79 -2.53
N ASP A 158 21.80 -12.87 -1.58
CA ASP A 158 20.93 -12.86 -0.40
C ASP A 158 19.58 -12.21 -0.73
N SER A 159 19.59 -11.12 -1.49
CA SER A 159 18.38 -10.40 -1.88
C SER A 159 18.45 -9.99 -3.35
N THR A 160 17.44 -10.37 -4.10
CA THR A 160 17.36 -10.13 -5.55
C THR A 160 16.07 -9.40 -5.89
N PHE A 161 16.18 -8.33 -6.70
CA PHE A 161 15.04 -7.67 -7.32
C PHE A 161 15.09 -7.89 -8.84
N VAL A 162 13.94 -8.24 -9.41
CA VAL A 162 13.76 -8.51 -10.83
C VAL A 162 12.65 -7.67 -11.40
N HIS A 163 12.88 -7.04 -12.56
CA HIS A 163 11.84 -6.30 -13.27
C HIS A 163 11.60 -6.93 -14.65
N LEU A 164 10.34 -7.24 -14.94
CA LEU A 164 9.84 -7.72 -16.23
C LEU A 164 8.88 -6.69 -16.83
N ASP A 165 9.00 -6.39 -18.12
CA ASP A 165 8.41 -5.21 -18.77
C ASP A 165 7.39 -5.53 -19.86
N GLU A 166 7.33 -6.76 -20.35
CA GLU A 166 6.58 -7.07 -21.58
C GLU A 166 5.05 -7.04 -21.38
N ILE A 167 4.55 -7.23 -20.15
CA ILE A 167 3.13 -7.06 -19.84
C ILE A 167 2.73 -5.60 -20.09
N ASP A 168 3.54 -4.65 -19.63
CA ASP A 168 3.32 -3.22 -19.86
C ASP A 168 3.31 -2.89 -21.36
N GLY A 169 4.23 -3.45 -22.11
CA GLY A 169 4.27 -3.30 -23.57
C GLY A 169 2.99 -3.79 -24.23
N ALA A 170 2.49 -4.94 -23.85
CA ALA A 170 1.23 -5.49 -24.35
C ALA A 170 0.03 -4.61 -23.96
N GLY A 171 0.03 -4.07 -22.72
CA GLY A 171 -1.00 -3.14 -22.23
C GLY A 171 -1.03 -1.85 -23.04
N HIS A 172 0.13 -1.25 -23.31
CA HIS A 172 0.23 -0.04 -24.14
C HIS A 172 -0.27 -0.25 -25.54
N SER A 173 0.12 -1.35 -26.18
CA SER A 173 -0.20 -1.62 -27.59
C SER A 173 -1.62 -2.10 -27.81
N ASN A 174 -2.23 -2.81 -26.86
CA ASN A 174 -3.46 -3.57 -27.09
C ASN A 174 -4.53 -3.36 -26.01
N GLY A 175 -4.21 -2.73 -24.87
CA GLY A 175 -5.12 -2.53 -23.76
C GLY A 175 -5.24 -3.73 -22.82
N SER A 176 -5.78 -3.50 -21.61
CA SER A 176 -5.87 -4.51 -20.58
C SER A 176 -6.99 -5.54 -20.77
N ASP A 177 -7.87 -5.36 -21.74
CA ASP A 177 -8.90 -6.34 -22.13
C ASP A 177 -8.45 -7.23 -23.29
N SER A 178 -7.21 -7.11 -23.76
CA SER A 178 -6.72 -7.80 -24.95
C SER A 178 -6.19 -9.20 -24.65
N ILE A 179 -6.20 -10.05 -25.69
CA ILE A 179 -5.55 -11.37 -25.66
C ILE A 179 -4.04 -11.21 -25.46
N ALA A 180 -3.43 -10.20 -26.07
CA ALA A 180 -2.00 -9.91 -25.93
C ALA A 180 -1.59 -9.63 -24.47
N TYR A 181 -2.42 -8.88 -23.76
CA TYR A 181 -2.21 -8.60 -22.33
C TYR A 181 -2.29 -9.88 -21.47
N THR A 182 -3.28 -10.72 -21.72
CA THR A 182 -3.39 -12.05 -21.09
C THR A 182 -2.17 -12.94 -21.41
N ARG A 183 -1.72 -12.97 -22.66
CA ARG A 183 -0.52 -13.71 -23.06
C ARG A 183 0.74 -13.21 -22.38
N GLY A 184 0.86 -11.90 -22.19
CA GLY A 184 1.96 -11.28 -21.44
C GLY A 184 2.07 -11.86 -20.04
N HIS A 185 0.95 -12.03 -19.35
CA HIS A 185 0.90 -12.66 -18.01
C HIS A 185 1.30 -14.15 -18.06
N LYS A 186 0.86 -14.89 -19.08
CA LYS A 186 1.27 -16.29 -19.27
C LYS A 186 2.77 -16.44 -19.45
N THR A 187 3.36 -15.61 -20.29
CA THR A 187 4.80 -15.61 -20.56
C THR A 187 5.59 -15.25 -19.29
N ALA A 188 5.17 -14.19 -18.60
CA ALA A 188 5.79 -13.82 -17.32
C ALA A 188 5.69 -14.93 -16.28
N ASP A 189 4.56 -15.63 -16.21
CA ASP A 189 4.41 -16.76 -15.29
C ASP A 189 5.36 -17.91 -15.57
N GLN A 190 5.61 -18.22 -16.85
CA GLN A 190 6.59 -19.22 -17.23
C GLN A 190 8.01 -18.80 -16.80
N GLN A 191 8.33 -17.52 -16.95
CA GLN A 191 9.61 -16.96 -16.52
C GLN A 191 9.76 -17.01 -15.00
N ILE A 192 8.71 -16.67 -14.26
CA ILE A 192 8.66 -16.85 -12.79
C ILE A 192 8.88 -18.32 -12.43
N GLY A 193 8.23 -19.24 -13.14
CA GLY A 193 8.42 -20.68 -12.93
C GLY A 193 9.86 -21.12 -13.08
N GLN A 194 10.59 -20.59 -14.07
CA GLN A 194 12.03 -20.85 -14.26
C GLN A 194 12.86 -20.32 -13.07
N MET A 195 12.54 -19.15 -12.56
CA MET A 195 13.23 -18.58 -11.39
C MET A 195 12.97 -19.41 -10.11
N LEU A 196 11.72 -19.82 -9.90
CA LEU A 196 11.37 -20.68 -8.75
C LEU A 196 12.06 -22.04 -8.83
N GLN A 197 12.11 -22.63 -10.01
CA GLN A 197 12.84 -23.88 -10.25
C GLN A 197 14.33 -23.73 -9.97
N ALA A 198 14.94 -22.60 -10.38
CA ALA A 198 16.32 -22.30 -10.09
C ALA A 198 16.60 -22.24 -8.58
N ILE A 199 15.70 -21.63 -7.81
CA ILE A 199 15.78 -21.61 -6.34
C ILE A 199 15.76 -23.03 -5.79
N GLU A 200 14.81 -23.85 -6.18
CA GLU A 200 14.66 -25.23 -5.69
C GLU A 200 15.85 -26.14 -6.07
N GLN A 201 16.53 -25.84 -7.16
CA GLN A 201 17.71 -26.58 -7.63
C GLN A 201 19.03 -26.11 -6.99
N ARG A 202 18.99 -25.09 -6.15
CA ARG A 202 20.19 -24.65 -5.44
C ARG A 202 20.74 -25.73 -4.52
N LYS A 203 22.05 -25.92 -4.51
CA LYS A 203 22.73 -26.93 -3.65
C LYS A 203 22.43 -26.70 -2.16
N THR A 204 22.16 -25.46 -1.77
CA THR A 204 21.94 -25.05 -0.37
C THR A 204 20.46 -24.83 -0.06
N TYR A 205 19.55 -25.12 -0.99
CA TYR A 205 18.11 -24.84 -0.85
C TYR A 205 17.52 -25.33 0.49
N ASN A 206 17.86 -26.53 0.90
CA ASN A 206 17.32 -27.13 2.14
C ASN A 206 17.77 -26.41 3.42
N LYS A 207 18.79 -25.57 3.33
CA LYS A 207 19.33 -24.77 4.45
C LYS A 207 18.89 -23.31 4.38
N GLU A 208 18.14 -22.93 3.36
CA GLU A 208 17.76 -21.57 3.09
C GLU A 208 16.31 -21.32 3.47
N ASP A 209 16.01 -20.09 3.88
CA ASP A 209 14.67 -19.62 4.23
C ASP A 209 14.28 -18.51 3.24
N TRP A 210 13.52 -18.88 2.23
CA TRP A 210 13.14 -17.99 1.13
C TRP A 210 11.84 -17.25 1.37
N VAL A 211 11.84 -15.97 1.05
CA VAL A 211 10.65 -15.17 0.79
C VAL A 211 10.65 -14.77 -0.67
N VAL A 212 9.58 -15.14 -1.36
CA VAL A 212 9.35 -14.76 -2.75
C VAL A 212 8.13 -13.85 -2.80
N MET A 213 8.28 -12.70 -3.44
CA MET A 213 7.20 -11.73 -3.64
C MET A 213 7.03 -11.43 -5.13
N VAL A 214 5.79 -11.22 -5.54
CA VAL A 214 5.43 -10.74 -6.88
C VAL A 214 4.55 -9.53 -6.73
N THR A 215 4.80 -8.49 -7.51
CA THR A 215 4.08 -7.23 -7.43
C THR A 215 3.97 -6.53 -8.78
N SER A 216 3.18 -5.46 -8.84
CA SER A 216 3.07 -4.56 -9.98
C SER A 216 3.15 -3.11 -9.51
N ASP A 217 3.62 -2.24 -10.37
CA ASP A 217 3.78 -0.81 -10.11
C ASP A 217 2.54 0.03 -10.44
N HIS A 218 1.72 -0.42 -11.37
CA HIS A 218 0.42 0.16 -11.80
C HIS A 218 -0.31 -0.85 -12.68
N GLY A 219 -1.55 -0.54 -13.05
CA GLY A 219 -2.32 -1.30 -14.03
C GLY A 219 -2.40 -0.58 -15.39
N HIS A 220 -3.39 -0.95 -16.19
CA HIS A 220 -3.67 -0.37 -17.51
C HIS A 220 -5.17 -0.14 -17.71
N THR A 221 -5.51 0.84 -18.54
CA THR A 221 -6.88 1.04 -19.02
C THR A 221 -7.27 -0.05 -20.04
N PRO A 222 -8.57 -0.30 -20.24
CA PRO A 222 -9.04 -1.23 -21.28
C PRO A 222 -8.54 -0.87 -22.68
N GLY A 223 -8.44 0.41 -22.99
CA GLY A 223 -7.95 0.90 -24.29
C GLY A 223 -6.44 0.97 -24.42
N GLY A 224 -5.73 0.77 -23.34
CA GLY A 224 -4.26 0.83 -23.29
C GLY A 224 -3.75 2.14 -22.69
N GLY A 225 -2.66 2.02 -21.93
CA GLY A 225 -2.02 3.14 -21.27
C GLY A 225 -2.37 3.26 -19.79
N HIS A 226 -1.65 4.17 -19.15
CA HIS A 226 -1.75 4.48 -17.72
C HIS A 226 -1.28 5.92 -17.49
N GLY A 227 -1.17 6.34 -16.25
CA GLY A 227 -0.83 7.73 -15.89
C GLY A 227 -2.04 8.49 -15.36
N GLY A 228 -3.24 7.94 -15.53
CA GLY A 228 -4.49 8.52 -15.05
C GLY A 228 -4.93 7.96 -13.70
N SER A 229 -6.16 8.25 -13.33
CA SER A 229 -6.73 7.96 -12.02
C SER A 229 -7.85 6.92 -12.02
N SER A 230 -8.07 6.21 -13.14
CA SER A 230 -9.06 5.14 -13.17
C SER A 230 -8.66 4.00 -12.22
N ILE A 231 -9.66 3.29 -11.71
CA ILE A 231 -9.41 2.20 -10.75
C ILE A 231 -8.50 1.10 -11.35
N ARG A 232 -8.61 0.83 -12.64
CA ARG A 232 -7.77 -0.17 -13.31
C ARG A 232 -6.32 0.26 -13.40
N GLU A 233 -6.04 1.53 -13.65
CA GLU A 233 -4.66 2.06 -13.66
C GLU A 233 -4.05 2.07 -12.25
N ARG A 234 -4.87 2.34 -11.24
CA ARG A 234 -4.44 2.41 -9.83
C ARG A 234 -4.31 1.03 -9.16
N ALA A 235 -4.85 -0.01 -9.75
CA ALA A 235 -4.84 -1.35 -9.16
C ALA A 235 -3.41 -1.93 -9.12
N THR A 236 -2.98 -2.34 -7.94
CA THR A 236 -1.72 -3.04 -7.68
C THR A 236 -1.98 -4.26 -6.81
N PHE A 237 -0.98 -5.09 -6.66
CA PHE A 237 -1.08 -6.26 -5.80
C PHE A 237 0.28 -6.63 -5.20
N VAL A 238 0.23 -7.36 -4.11
CA VAL A 238 1.40 -8.02 -3.51
C VAL A 238 1.05 -9.48 -3.29
N ILE A 239 1.87 -10.36 -3.86
CA ILE A 239 1.90 -11.79 -3.55
C ILE A 239 3.12 -12.01 -2.69
N ALA A 240 2.97 -12.69 -1.55
CA ALA A 240 4.07 -13.01 -0.65
C ALA A 240 4.01 -14.48 -0.23
N ASN A 241 5.11 -15.18 -0.46
CA ASN A 241 5.23 -16.60 -0.15
C ASN A 241 6.49 -16.83 0.70
N GLY A 242 6.36 -17.58 1.78
CA GLY A 242 7.41 -17.88 2.72
C GLY A 242 6.82 -18.47 4.01
N LYS A 243 7.67 -18.99 4.89
CA LYS A 243 7.23 -19.65 6.12
C LYS A 243 6.40 -18.76 7.04
N GLN A 244 6.66 -17.45 7.05
CA GLN A 244 5.97 -16.47 7.89
C GLN A 244 4.60 -16.08 7.35
N PHE A 245 4.25 -16.47 6.12
CA PHE A 245 2.97 -16.18 5.51
C PHE A 245 2.08 -17.41 5.55
N LYS A 246 0.94 -17.29 6.23
CA LYS A 246 -0.03 -18.38 6.31
C LYS A 246 -0.62 -18.67 4.92
N ALA A 247 -0.57 -19.92 4.49
CA ALA A 247 -1.13 -20.34 3.20
C ALA A 247 -2.62 -20.00 3.08
N GLY A 248 -3.01 -19.56 1.88
CA GLY A 248 -4.40 -19.22 1.58
C GLY A 248 -4.88 -17.91 2.21
N THR A 249 -3.98 -16.99 2.59
CA THR A 249 -4.35 -15.70 3.19
C THR A 249 -4.65 -14.68 2.09
N GLU A 250 -5.85 -14.13 2.10
CA GLU A 250 -6.25 -12.99 1.29
C GLU A 250 -6.38 -11.75 2.19
N ARG A 251 -5.73 -10.66 1.80
CA ARG A 251 -5.78 -9.37 2.50
C ARG A 251 -6.12 -8.25 1.52
N HIS A 252 -6.49 -7.10 2.06
CA HIS A 252 -6.82 -5.89 1.30
C HIS A 252 -6.14 -4.65 1.88
N ASP A 253 -5.23 -4.82 2.82
CA ASP A 253 -4.55 -3.74 3.54
C ASP A 253 -3.04 -3.65 3.23
N VAL A 254 -2.46 -4.64 2.55
CA VAL A 254 -1.05 -4.61 2.15
C VAL A 254 -0.88 -3.81 0.87
N LYS A 255 0.05 -2.86 0.90
CA LYS A 255 0.36 -1.97 -0.22
C LYS A 255 1.77 -2.20 -0.74
N ILE A 256 2.06 -1.69 -1.93
CA ILE A 256 3.39 -1.82 -2.53
C ILE A 256 4.49 -1.17 -1.68
N SER A 257 4.16 -0.16 -0.87
CA SER A 257 5.09 0.44 0.09
C SER A 257 5.54 -0.51 1.20
N ASP A 258 4.84 -1.61 1.41
CA ASP A 258 5.13 -2.58 2.48
C ASP A 258 6.21 -3.60 2.08
N ILE A 259 6.57 -3.67 0.80
CA ILE A 259 7.56 -4.65 0.30
C ILE A 259 8.94 -4.38 0.88
N ALA A 260 9.43 -3.16 0.81
CA ALA A 260 10.76 -2.79 1.29
C ALA A 260 10.97 -3.14 2.78
N PRO A 261 10.10 -2.70 3.72
CA PRO A 261 10.28 -3.06 5.12
C PRO A 261 10.14 -4.56 5.38
N THR A 262 9.31 -5.27 4.63
CA THR A 262 9.15 -6.72 4.77
C THR A 262 10.42 -7.47 4.36
N VAL A 263 11.02 -7.11 3.23
CA VAL A 263 12.30 -7.67 2.78
C VAL A 263 13.41 -7.40 3.79
N LEU A 264 13.54 -6.15 4.23
CA LEU A 264 14.56 -5.74 5.20
C LEU A 264 14.43 -6.53 6.51
N LYS A 265 13.22 -6.69 7.01
CA LYS A 265 12.97 -7.43 8.24
C LYS A 265 13.32 -8.90 8.11
N HIS A 266 12.97 -9.53 6.98
CA HIS A 266 13.35 -10.91 6.69
C HIS A 266 14.89 -11.08 6.65
N GLN A 267 15.59 -10.10 6.11
CA GLN A 267 17.06 -10.09 6.05
C GLN A 267 17.72 -9.73 7.38
N GLY A 268 16.97 -9.55 8.45
CA GLY A 268 17.49 -9.25 9.77
C GLY A 268 17.87 -7.79 10.00
N VAL A 269 17.34 -6.88 9.20
CA VAL A 269 17.57 -5.45 9.34
C VAL A 269 16.47 -4.83 10.20
N ARG A 270 16.86 -4.10 11.24
CA ARG A 270 15.93 -3.31 12.04
C ARG A 270 15.45 -2.11 11.23
N ILE A 271 14.13 -1.87 11.24
CA ILE A 271 13.55 -0.68 10.64
C ILE A 271 13.63 0.45 11.66
N GLU A 272 14.42 1.48 11.34
CA GLU A 272 14.61 2.63 12.22
C GLU A 272 13.46 3.63 12.04
N ASP A 273 12.98 4.21 13.15
CA ASP A 273 11.88 5.19 13.11
C ASP A 273 12.26 6.44 12.30
N GLU A 274 13.53 6.83 12.31
CA GLU A 274 14.06 7.96 11.57
C GLU A 274 13.97 7.81 10.05
N TRP A 275 13.82 6.60 9.56
CA TRP A 275 13.61 6.37 8.12
C TRP A 275 12.25 6.86 7.66
N ASN A 276 11.31 7.04 8.57
CA ASN A 276 9.98 7.58 8.29
C ASN A 276 9.30 6.88 7.11
N LEU A 277 9.33 5.55 7.11
CA LEU A 277 8.72 4.75 6.06
C LEU A 277 7.19 4.84 6.12
N ASP A 278 6.56 4.90 4.96
CA ASP A 278 5.10 4.77 4.83
C ASP A 278 4.67 3.30 4.92
N GLY A 279 5.49 2.41 4.41
CA GLY A 279 5.27 0.97 4.45
C GLY A 279 5.57 0.37 5.82
N GLN A 280 4.95 -0.79 6.05
CA GLN A 280 5.13 -1.58 7.27
C GLN A 280 5.47 -3.02 6.90
N ASN A 281 6.18 -3.72 7.78
CA ASN A 281 6.39 -5.15 7.64
C ASN A 281 5.03 -5.87 7.60
N ILE A 282 4.76 -6.62 6.54
CA ILE A 282 3.49 -7.33 6.34
C ILE A 282 3.14 -8.22 7.54
N ASN A 283 4.14 -8.85 8.15
CA ASN A 283 3.93 -9.76 9.27
C ASN A 283 3.48 -9.06 10.56
N THR A 284 3.76 -7.77 10.71
CA THR A 284 3.34 -6.97 11.86
C THR A 284 2.21 -6.01 11.53
N LEU A 285 1.88 -5.86 10.26
CA LEU A 285 0.74 -5.06 9.83
C LEU A 285 -0.56 -5.74 10.29
N LYS A 286 -1.34 -5.03 11.10
CA LYS A 286 -2.61 -5.54 11.63
C LYS A 286 -3.79 -4.87 10.95
N ALA A 287 -4.80 -5.67 10.64
CA ALA A 287 -6.12 -5.16 10.33
C ALA A 287 -6.67 -4.38 11.53
N ASP A 288 -7.33 -3.27 11.26
CA ASP A 288 -7.98 -2.47 12.31
C ASP A 288 -9.45 -2.84 12.48
N ASP A 289 -10.14 -2.16 13.40
CA ASP A 289 -11.56 -2.43 13.68
C ASP A 289 -12.45 -2.19 12.46
N PHE A 290 -12.11 -1.19 11.62
CA PHE A 290 -12.90 -0.86 10.44
C PHE A 290 -12.84 -1.97 9.39
N ASP A 291 -11.74 -2.69 9.30
CA ASP A 291 -11.55 -3.78 8.34
C ASP A 291 -12.48 -4.97 8.62
N THR A 292 -12.96 -5.11 9.85
CA THR A 292 -13.96 -6.13 10.21
C THR A 292 -15.29 -5.96 9.46
N LEU A 293 -15.55 -4.76 8.94
CA LEU A 293 -16.77 -4.45 8.21
C LEU A 293 -16.76 -4.94 6.76
N ARG A 294 -15.60 -5.30 6.21
CA ARG A 294 -15.52 -5.66 4.78
C ARG A 294 -16.54 -6.72 4.34
N PRO A 295 -16.74 -7.84 5.05
CA PRO A 295 -17.77 -8.82 4.69
C PRO A 295 -19.21 -8.30 4.79
N HIS A 296 -19.41 -7.18 5.49
CA HIS A 296 -20.71 -6.60 5.79
C HIS A 296 -21.03 -5.34 4.97
N LEU A 297 -20.17 -4.98 4.02
CA LEU A 297 -20.41 -3.83 3.15
C LEU A 297 -21.61 -4.09 2.24
N LYS A 298 -22.39 -3.03 2.04
CA LYS A 298 -23.67 -3.09 1.34
C LYS A 298 -23.52 -2.73 -0.13
N LYS A 299 -24.51 -3.14 -0.92
CA LYS A 299 -24.67 -2.73 -2.31
C LYS A 299 -25.04 -1.25 -2.41
N ALA A 300 -24.62 -0.59 -3.50
CA ALA A 300 -25.02 0.78 -3.81
C ALA A 300 -26.55 0.93 -3.79
N LYS A 301 -27.01 2.02 -3.23
CA LYS A 301 -28.44 2.36 -3.08
C LYS A 301 -28.81 3.60 -3.91
N ASP A 302 -28.32 4.76 -3.49
CA ASP A 302 -28.59 6.04 -4.14
C ASP A 302 -27.52 6.41 -5.17
N GLU A 303 -26.34 5.79 -5.08
CA GLU A 303 -25.27 6.01 -6.05
C GLU A 303 -25.59 5.38 -7.40
N SER A 304 -25.67 6.23 -8.43
CA SER A 304 -26.09 5.83 -9.78
C SER A 304 -24.92 5.54 -10.72
N LYS A 305 -23.73 6.05 -10.43
CA LYS A 305 -22.54 5.84 -11.26
C LYS A 305 -21.90 4.47 -11.06
N LEU A 306 -22.30 3.75 -10.02
CA LEU A 306 -21.86 2.40 -9.72
C LEU A 306 -22.92 1.38 -10.12
N SER A 307 -22.47 0.17 -10.45
CA SER A 307 -23.40 -0.96 -10.62
C SER A 307 -24.18 -1.18 -9.32
N ALA A 308 -25.49 -1.39 -9.43
CA ALA A 308 -26.33 -1.73 -8.28
C ALA A 308 -25.91 -3.02 -7.55
N LYS A 309 -25.02 -3.82 -8.14
CA LYS A 309 -24.45 -5.02 -7.53
C LYS A 309 -23.15 -4.74 -6.79
N THR A 310 -22.56 -3.56 -6.95
CA THR A 310 -21.29 -3.21 -6.31
C THR A 310 -21.50 -2.99 -4.82
N LYS A 311 -20.73 -3.72 -4.01
CA LYS A 311 -20.72 -3.59 -2.54
C LYS A 311 -19.54 -2.72 -2.12
N GLY A 312 -19.71 -1.84 -1.16
CA GLY A 312 -18.58 -1.07 -0.70
C GLY A 312 -18.88 0.00 0.34
N TRP A 313 -20.02 -0.01 1.00
CA TRP A 313 -20.34 0.99 2.02
C TRP A 313 -21.20 0.40 3.15
N THR A 314 -21.12 1.01 4.31
CA THR A 314 -22.06 0.82 5.41
C THR A 314 -22.02 2.03 6.34
N THR A 315 -23.16 2.35 6.94
CA THR A 315 -23.25 3.34 8.02
C THR A 315 -23.35 2.68 9.39
N THR A 316 -23.25 1.37 9.46
CA THR A 316 -23.20 0.62 10.71
C THR A 316 -21.75 0.55 11.19
N ALA A 317 -21.49 1.17 12.35
CA ALA A 317 -20.14 1.17 12.93
C ALA A 317 -19.71 -0.23 13.38
N PRO A 318 -18.40 -0.53 13.39
CA PRO A 318 -17.89 -1.79 13.92
C PRO A 318 -18.12 -1.88 15.45
N SER A 319 -18.00 -3.08 15.97
CA SER A 319 -18.21 -3.34 17.39
C SER A 319 -17.41 -2.37 18.28
N GLY A 320 -18.10 -1.78 19.24
CA GLY A 320 -17.54 -0.81 20.18
C GLY A 320 -17.47 0.64 19.68
N TRP A 321 -17.60 0.86 18.38
CA TRP A 321 -17.70 2.19 17.79
C TRP A 321 -19.15 2.63 17.69
N THR A 322 -19.41 3.94 17.77
CA THR A 322 -20.73 4.53 17.60
C THR A 322 -20.66 5.77 16.70
N ILE A 323 -21.78 6.11 16.10
CA ILE A 323 -21.93 7.32 15.29
C ILE A 323 -23.09 8.13 15.87
N ASP A 324 -22.84 9.39 16.21
CA ASP A 324 -23.85 10.34 16.61
C ASP A 324 -24.30 11.17 15.41
N ASN A 325 -25.46 10.83 14.87
CA ASN A 325 -26.14 11.53 13.79
C ASN A 325 -27.35 12.36 14.28
N SER A 326 -27.44 12.65 15.56
CA SER A 326 -28.58 13.40 16.13
C SER A 326 -28.75 14.78 15.50
N ALA A 327 -27.65 15.36 15.00
CA ALA A 327 -27.67 16.66 14.32
C ALA A 327 -27.73 16.57 12.79
N MET A 328 -27.80 15.36 12.22
CA MET A 328 -27.88 15.20 10.77
C MET A 328 -29.29 15.47 10.24
N PRO A 329 -29.45 16.32 9.21
CA PRO A 329 -30.72 16.43 8.50
C PRO A 329 -31.14 15.09 7.89
N LYS A 330 -32.46 14.90 7.77
CA LYS A 330 -33.02 13.75 7.05
C LYS A 330 -32.82 13.92 5.54
N GLY A 331 -32.64 12.79 4.84
CA GLY A 331 -32.44 12.80 3.40
C GLY A 331 -30.99 12.84 3.01
N GLY A 332 -30.73 13.26 1.77
CA GLY A 332 -29.42 13.17 1.14
C GLY A 332 -29.12 11.76 0.64
N VAL A 333 -27.95 11.58 0.07
CA VAL A 333 -27.47 10.27 -0.39
C VAL A 333 -27.25 9.36 0.83
N ARG A 334 -27.97 8.23 0.86
CA ARG A 334 -27.97 7.32 2.04
C ARG A 334 -26.61 6.79 2.39
N GLU A 335 -25.79 6.49 1.39
CA GLU A 335 -24.43 5.98 1.58
C GLU A 335 -23.57 6.93 2.41
N TRP A 336 -23.83 8.23 2.33
CA TRP A 336 -22.97 9.27 2.93
C TRP A 336 -23.68 10.14 3.96
N ARG A 337 -24.80 9.68 4.49
CA ARG A 337 -25.50 10.38 5.56
C ARG A 337 -24.80 10.15 6.91
N GLY A 338 -24.01 11.11 7.35
CA GLY A 338 -23.12 10.98 8.50
C GLY A 338 -21.85 10.21 8.16
N TRP A 339 -21.09 9.84 9.16
CA TRP A 339 -19.92 9.00 8.97
C TRP A 339 -20.32 7.67 8.34
N SER A 340 -19.56 7.27 7.34
CA SER A 340 -19.70 5.99 6.64
C SER A 340 -18.38 5.24 6.62
N PHE A 341 -18.46 3.95 6.37
CA PHE A 341 -17.30 3.09 6.16
C PHE A 341 -17.32 2.56 4.74
N THR A 342 -16.19 2.62 4.07
CA THR A 342 -16.12 2.33 2.64
C THR A 342 -14.73 1.83 2.26
N THR A 343 -14.57 1.49 0.99
CA THR A 343 -13.29 1.16 0.37
C THR A 343 -12.89 2.24 -0.62
N ASP A 344 -11.61 2.34 -0.93
CA ASP A 344 -11.12 3.26 -1.95
C ASP A 344 -11.84 3.04 -3.29
N GLU A 345 -11.95 1.79 -3.71
CA GLU A 345 -12.60 1.43 -4.97
C GLU A 345 -14.05 1.92 -5.06
N PHE A 346 -14.84 1.74 -4.00
CA PHE A 346 -16.24 2.16 -4.00
C PHE A 346 -16.37 3.69 -3.99
N TRP A 347 -15.75 4.34 -3.02
CA TRP A 347 -15.93 5.77 -2.78
C TRP A 347 -15.37 6.63 -3.92
N THR A 348 -14.18 6.33 -4.43
CA THR A 348 -13.57 7.13 -5.50
C THR A 348 -14.33 7.05 -6.82
N ASN A 349 -15.08 5.97 -7.06
CA ASN A 349 -15.89 5.79 -8.28
C ASN A 349 -17.31 6.37 -8.18
N THR A 350 -17.74 6.87 -7.04
CA THR A 350 -19.03 7.54 -6.91
C THR A 350 -19.03 8.89 -7.60
N ASP A 351 -17.90 9.59 -7.59
CA ASP A 351 -17.71 10.83 -8.33
C ASP A 351 -16.21 11.05 -8.61
N LEU A 352 -15.85 11.14 -9.88
CA LEU A 352 -14.47 11.31 -10.30
C LEU A 352 -14.00 12.75 -10.13
N ASN A 353 -12.68 12.96 -10.05
CA ASN A 353 -12.03 14.26 -9.97
C ASN A 353 -12.36 15.07 -8.70
N GLN A 354 -12.65 14.38 -7.60
CA GLN A 354 -12.91 15.00 -6.30
C GLN A 354 -11.69 14.97 -5.36
N GLY A 355 -10.56 14.45 -5.82
CA GLY A 355 -9.36 14.30 -5.00
C GLY A 355 -9.45 13.20 -3.95
N ARG A 356 -10.44 12.32 -4.04
CA ARG A 356 -10.65 11.19 -3.11
C ARG A 356 -9.52 10.17 -3.20
N GLU A 357 -8.91 10.05 -4.38
CA GLU A 357 -7.79 9.17 -4.68
C GLU A 357 -6.48 9.57 -3.99
N THR A 358 -6.42 10.71 -3.31
CA THR A 358 -5.22 11.15 -2.58
C THR A 358 -5.09 10.57 -1.17
N SER A 359 -6.04 9.73 -0.74
CA SER A 359 -6.08 9.14 0.60
C SER A 359 -5.09 7.96 0.74
N VAL A 360 -3.80 8.20 0.47
CA VAL A 360 -2.76 7.16 0.35
C VAL A 360 -2.50 6.38 1.65
N GLN A 361 -2.84 6.96 2.79
CA GLN A 361 -2.59 6.34 4.08
C GLN A 361 -3.71 5.39 4.52
N ASN A 362 -4.85 5.42 3.85
CA ASN A 362 -5.95 4.51 4.15
C ASN A 362 -5.65 3.09 3.66
N ARG A 363 -6.04 2.12 4.48
CA ARG A 363 -5.85 0.70 4.18
C ARG A 363 -7.18 -0.03 4.32
N ASN A 364 -7.60 -0.74 3.27
CA ASN A 364 -8.81 -1.55 3.23
C ASN A 364 -10.07 -0.71 3.51
N VAL A 365 -10.79 -0.97 4.59
CA VAL A 365 -11.98 -0.21 4.97
C VAL A 365 -11.59 0.97 5.85
N PHE A 366 -12.10 2.15 5.52
CA PHE A 366 -11.85 3.37 6.28
C PHE A 366 -13.15 4.15 6.52
N ALA A 367 -13.11 5.06 7.47
CA ALA A 367 -14.23 5.95 7.77
C ALA A 367 -14.15 7.21 6.90
N VAL A 368 -15.29 7.68 6.44
CA VAL A 368 -15.41 8.91 5.66
C VAL A 368 -16.62 9.72 6.06
N ALA A 369 -16.44 11.03 6.21
CA ALA A 369 -17.50 12.02 6.25
C ALA A 369 -17.39 12.87 4.99
N ASP A 370 -18.40 12.81 4.12
CA ASP A 370 -18.41 13.43 2.81
C ASP A 370 -19.67 14.26 2.62
N SER A 371 -19.59 15.55 2.89
CA SER A 371 -20.72 16.46 2.78
C SER A 371 -21.06 16.81 1.32
N ASP A 372 -20.11 16.73 0.42
CA ASP A 372 -20.34 16.96 -1.01
C ASP A 372 -21.19 15.86 -1.62
N GLU A 373 -20.80 14.61 -1.44
CA GLU A 373 -21.54 13.48 -2.01
C GLU A 373 -22.92 13.31 -1.35
N TRP A 374 -23.01 13.54 -0.02
CA TRP A 374 -24.30 13.51 0.68
C TRP A 374 -25.30 14.52 0.12
N ASP A 375 -24.84 15.73 -0.23
CA ASP A 375 -25.68 16.83 -0.73
C ASP A 375 -26.16 16.63 -2.16
N ASP A 376 -25.66 15.63 -2.88
CA ASP A 376 -26.08 15.32 -4.24
C ASP A 376 -27.54 14.84 -4.34
N LYS A 377 -28.21 14.60 -3.23
CA LYS A 377 -29.62 14.28 -3.16
C LYS A 377 -30.32 15.20 -2.15
N ALA A 378 -31.58 15.56 -2.44
CA ALA A 378 -32.35 16.46 -1.58
C ALA A 378 -32.42 15.99 -0.12
N HIS A 379 -32.28 16.93 0.79
CA HIS A 379 -32.36 16.71 2.23
C HIS A 379 -33.04 17.89 2.94
N ASP A 380 -33.43 17.68 4.17
CA ASP A 380 -33.99 18.74 5.03
C ASP A 380 -32.96 19.85 5.26
N PRO A 381 -33.39 21.09 5.55
CA PRO A 381 -32.49 22.19 5.87
C PRO A 381 -31.53 21.86 7.00
N GLY A 382 -30.28 22.34 6.86
CA GLY A 382 -29.23 22.13 7.85
C GLY A 382 -27.94 21.63 7.22
N GLN A 383 -26.90 21.62 8.01
CA GLN A 383 -25.58 21.17 7.58
C GLN A 383 -25.34 19.70 7.93
N PHE A 384 -24.40 19.08 7.23
CA PHE A 384 -23.80 17.83 7.67
C PHE A 384 -23.15 18.06 9.04
N ASP A 385 -23.50 17.23 10.02
CA ASP A 385 -22.90 17.28 11.36
C ASP A 385 -22.97 15.87 11.97
N SER A 386 -21.83 15.19 11.99
CA SER A 386 -21.74 13.81 12.44
C SER A 386 -20.49 13.58 13.27
N THR A 387 -20.61 12.80 14.32
CA THR A 387 -19.51 12.47 15.22
C THR A 387 -19.29 10.96 15.26
N LEU A 388 -18.07 10.52 14.95
CA LEU A 388 -17.62 9.14 15.07
C LEU A 388 -16.93 8.98 16.43
N ILE A 389 -17.36 8.01 17.22
CA ILE A 389 -16.92 7.81 18.61
C ILE A 389 -16.28 6.44 18.74
N SER A 390 -15.03 6.43 19.23
CA SER A 390 -14.26 5.21 19.43
C SER A 390 -14.74 4.39 20.62
N PRO A 391 -14.33 3.12 20.72
CA PRO A 391 -14.37 2.41 21.99
C PRO A 391 -13.56 3.14 23.07
N GLU A 392 -13.75 2.76 24.33
CA GLU A 392 -12.88 3.21 25.41
C GLU A 392 -11.53 2.49 25.36
N TYR A 393 -10.45 3.26 25.48
CA TYR A 393 -9.08 2.76 25.57
C TYR A 393 -8.61 2.83 27.02
N LYS A 394 -7.90 1.81 27.47
CA LYS A 394 -7.22 1.84 28.76
C LYS A 394 -6.04 2.81 28.71
N VAL A 395 -5.98 3.73 29.65
CA VAL A 395 -4.88 4.70 29.80
C VAL A 395 -4.31 4.64 31.20
N LYS A 396 -3.13 5.19 31.37
CA LYS A 396 -2.46 5.29 32.66
C LYS A 396 -2.38 6.75 33.09
N GLY A 397 -3.05 7.07 34.20
CA GLY A 397 -3.08 8.43 34.73
C GLY A 397 -1.69 9.00 35.00
N GLY A 398 -1.52 10.27 34.66
CA GLY A 398 -0.26 10.98 34.83
C GLY A 398 0.79 10.71 33.74
N GLN A 399 0.51 9.86 32.79
CA GLN A 399 1.39 9.57 31.64
C GLN A 399 0.87 10.24 30.36
N ARG A 400 1.72 10.35 29.35
CA ARG A 400 1.31 10.73 28.00
C ARG A 400 0.87 9.49 27.23
N ALA A 401 -0.16 9.65 26.42
CA ALA A 401 -0.56 8.69 25.41
C ALA A 401 -0.43 9.32 24.02
N THR A 402 -0.21 8.52 23.01
CA THR A 402 -0.13 8.99 21.62
C THR A 402 -1.34 8.52 20.85
N LEU A 403 -2.13 9.47 20.35
CA LEU A 403 -3.24 9.22 19.43
C LEU A 403 -2.70 9.23 18.00
N GLY A 404 -2.80 8.10 17.30
CA GLY A 404 -2.40 7.96 15.92
C GLY A 404 -3.58 7.62 15.03
N PHE A 405 -3.64 8.22 13.85
CA PHE A 405 -4.61 7.87 12.82
C PHE A 405 -4.18 8.44 11.47
N ALA A 406 -4.52 7.72 10.39
CA ALA A 406 -4.43 8.25 9.04
C ALA A 406 -5.56 9.26 8.85
N SER A 407 -5.25 10.40 8.22
CA SER A 407 -6.19 11.52 8.06
C SER A 407 -6.01 12.18 6.71
N ASN A 408 -7.10 12.29 5.96
CA ASN A 408 -7.16 13.12 4.75
C ASN A 408 -8.35 14.06 4.87
N TYR A 409 -8.05 15.32 5.17
CA TYR A 409 -9.04 16.39 5.34
C TYR A 409 -8.90 17.38 4.18
N LYS A 410 -9.93 17.45 3.35
CA LYS A 410 -9.99 18.36 2.19
C LYS A 410 -11.10 19.38 2.38
N ILE A 411 -10.76 20.65 2.22
CA ILE A 411 -11.68 21.77 2.33
C ILE A 411 -12.15 22.20 0.94
N ASP A 412 -13.45 22.37 0.81
CA ASP A 412 -14.09 22.99 -0.36
C ASP A 412 -15.38 23.69 0.07
N GLY A 413 -15.24 24.74 0.84
CA GLY A 413 -16.35 25.52 1.40
C GLY A 413 -16.38 25.46 2.93
N PRO A 414 -17.48 25.96 3.56
CA PRO A 414 -17.61 25.93 5.02
C PRO A 414 -17.63 24.51 5.54
N GLN A 415 -16.66 24.19 6.39
CA GLN A 415 -16.59 22.89 7.06
C GLN A 415 -15.70 22.96 8.31
N SER A 416 -15.83 21.95 9.18
CA SER A 416 -14.95 21.76 10.31
C SER A 416 -14.61 20.28 10.48
N GLY A 417 -13.40 20.04 10.96
CA GLY A 417 -12.95 18.70 11.40
C GLY A 417 -12.27 18.85 12.74
N GLU A 418 -12.80 18.18 13.76
CA GLU A 418 -12.36 18.31 15.14
C GLU A 418 -12.18 16.96 15.80
N VAL A 419 -11.11 16.80 16.55
CA VAL A 419 -10.81 15.59 17.34
C VAL A 419 -10.89 15.92 18.81
N PHE A 420 -11.67 15.15 19.55
CA PHE A 420 -11.86 15.30 20.99
C PHE A 420 -11.41 14.04 21.72
N VAL A 421 -10.97 14.22 22.96
CA VAL A 421 -10.70 13.11 23.89
C VAL A 421 -11.45 13.37 25.18
N SER A 422 -12.17 12.36 25.68
CA SER A 422 -12.80 12.38 26.99
C SER A 422 -12.18 11.30 27.87
N PHE A 423 -12.13 11.55 29.20
CA PHE A 423 -11.57 10.61 30.16
C PHE A 423 -12.67 10.19 31.14
N ASP A 424 -12.80 8.88 31.39
CA ASP A 424 -13.72 8.28 32.36
C ASP A 424 -15.18 8.79 32.21
N GLY A 425 -15.62 8.98 30.95
CA GLY A 425 -16.96 9.48 30.65
C GLY A 425 -17.17 10.98 30.91
N GLY A 426 -16.11 11.74 31.14
CA GLY A 426 -16.16 13.17 31.36
C GLY A 426 -16.35 13.99 30.07
N GLU A 427 -16.28 15.32 30.22
CA GLU A 427 -16.44 16.23 29.09
C GLU A 427 -15.34 16.06 28.05
N PRO A 428 -15.67 16.04 26.74
CA PRO A 428 -14.69 16.00 25.67
C PRO A 428 -13.80 17.24 25.65
N VAL A 429 -12.50 17.04 25.43
CA VAL A 429 -11.50 18.10 25.28
C VAL A 429 -11.01 18.10 23.84
N LEU A 430 -11.01 19.28 23.19
CA LEU A 430 -10.50 19.44 21.84
C LEU A 430 -8.97 19.25 21.83
N VAL A 431 -8.49 18.31 21.01
CA VAL A 431 -7.05 18.03 20.87
C VAL A 431 -6.50 18.37 19.50
N LYS A 432 -7.36 18.47 18.49
CA LYS A 432 -6.98 18.85 17.13
C LYS A 432 -8.17 19.46 16.40
N SER A 433 -7.94 20.51 15.64
CA SER A 433 -8.89 21.04 14.66
C SER A 433 -8.16 21.38 13.36
N TYR A 434 -8.86 21.28 12.24
CA TYR A 434 -8.33 21.58 10.91
C TYR A 434 -8.91 22.90 10.41
N ASP A 435 -8.04 23.79 9.93
CA ASP A 435 -8.38 25.01 9.22
C ASP A 435 -7.76 25.08 7.81
N GLU A 436 -7.00 24.05 7.45
CA GLU A 436 -6.38 23.87 6.14
C GLU A 436 -6.40 22.40 5.73
N ASN A 437 -6.13 22.12 4.46
CA ASN A 437 -6.01 20.75 3.96
C ASN A 437 -4.90 19.99 4.70
N TYR A 438 -5.17 18.74 5.01
CA TYR A 438 -4.19 17.83 5.61
C TYR A 438 -4.33 16.44 4.99
N ASN A 439 -3.20 15.83 4.66
CA ASN A 439 -3.15 14.46 4.18
C ASN A 439 -1.89 13.77 4.71
N GLY A 440 -2.05 12.86 5.64
CA GLY A 440 -0.92 12.19 6.27
C GLY A 440 -1.34 11.31 7.45
N VAL A 441 -0.39 11.05 8.32
CA VAL A 441 -0.61 10.31 9.58
C VAL A 441 -0.46 11.28 10.74
N GLU A 442 -1.53 11.42 11.52
CA GLU A 442 -1.53 12.22 12.74
C GLU A 442 -0.89 11.44 13.88
N SER A 443 -0.11 12.16 14.69
CA SER A 443 0.48 11.66 15.93
C SER A 443 0.33 12.75 16.99
N ILE A 444 -0.71 12.62 17.82
CA ILE A 444 -1.11 13.66 18.77
C ILE A 444 -0.78 13.18 20.18
N GLN A 445 0.02 13.96 20.91
CA GLN A 445 0.34 13.68 22.30
C GLN A 445 -0.83 14.10 23.20
N ILE A 446 -1.29 13.18 24.02
CA ILE A 446 -2.40 13.38 24.94
C ILE A 446 -1.89 13.29 26.38
N ASP A 447 -2.07 14.36 27.14
CA ASP A 447 -1.79 14.36 28.57
C ASP A 447 -2.93 13.68 29.31
N VAL A 448 -2.65 12.54 29.94
CA VAL A 448 -3.68 11.76 30.67
C VAL A 448 -3.77 12.30 32.11
N PRO A 449 -4.97 12.74 32.56
CA PRO A 449 -5.15 13.19 33.93
C PRO A 449 -4.73 12.12 34.95
N LYS A 450 -4.22 12.55 36.12
CA LYS A 450 -3.61 11.63 37.12
C LYS A 450 -4.49 10.46 37.53
N LYS A 451 -5.79 10.66 37.61
CA LYS A 451 -6.74 9.63 38.07
C LYS A 451 -7.44 8.92 36.93
N ALA A 452 -7.20 9.31 35.69
CA ALA A 452 -7.91 8.73 34.55
C ALA A 452 -7.46 7.29 34.28
N LYS A 453 -8.44 6.43 33.99
CA LYS A 453 -8.24 5.00 33.66
C LYS A 453 -8.62 4.67 32.23
N LYS A 454 -9.55 5.42 31.64
CA LYS A 454 -10.08 5.21 30.31
C LYS A 454 -10.14 6.51 29.51
N ALA A 455 -9.88 6.42 28.22
CA ALA A 455 -10.03 7.53 27.29
C ALA A 455 -10.89 7.09 26.10
N GLN A 456 -11.66 8.03 25.57
CA GLN A 456 -12.50 7.83 24.39
C GLN A 456 -12.24 8.97 23.41
N VAL A 457 -12.09 8.64 22.13
CA VAL A 457 -11.78 9.59 21.07
C VAL A 457 -13.02 9.80 20.21
N SER A 458 -13.29 11.04 19.84
CA SER A 458 -14.37 11.37 18.92
C SER A 458 -13.90 12.29 17.81
N PHE A 459 -14.47 12.09 16.61
CA PHE A 459 -14.16 12.80 15.39
C PHE A 459 -15.44 13.45 14.87
N ARG A 460 -15.52 14.77 14.94
CA ARG A 460 -16.69 15.53 14.48
C ARG A 460 -16.39 16.25 13.18
N TYR A 461 -17.21 16.01 12.18
CA TYR A 461 -17.18 16.71 10.91
C TYR A 461 -18.47 17.49 10.70
N THR A 462 -18.35 18.76 10.30
CA THR A 462 -19.48 19.56 9.82
C THR A 462 -19.20 20.10 8.44
N GLY A 463 -20.21 20.24 7.59
CA GLY A 463 -20.03 20.76 6.24
C GLY A 463 -21.36 21.10 5.56
N THR A 464 -21.27 21.88 4.49
CA THR A 464 -22.41 22.31 3.67
C THR A 464 -22.03 22.18 2.20
N ASN A 465 -22.24 21.01 1.59
CA ASN A 465 -21.76 20.73 0.24
C ASN A 465 -20.29 21.13 0.06
N SER A 466 -19.45 20.68 1.00
CA SER A 466 -18.04 21.06 1.07
C SER A 466 -17.16 19.97 0.44
N ALA A 467 -16.23 19.38 1.20
CA ALA A 467 -15.52 18.22 0.70
C ALA A 467 -15.62 17.07 1.71
N PHE A 468 -14.50 16.57 2.22
CA PHE A 468 -14.53 15.34 3.01
C PHE A 468 -13.45 15.30 4.09
N TRP A 469 -13.61 14.32 4.98
CA TRP A 469 -12.58 13.89 5.92
C TRP A 469 -12.56 12.37 5.97
N THR A 470 -11.40 11.75 5.74
CA THR A 470 -11.23 10.31 5.92
C THR A 470 -10.34 10.01 7.13
N ILE A 471 -10.66 8.94 7.83
CA ILE A 471 -9.93 8.48 9.00
C ILE A 471 -9.73 6.98 8.91
N ASP A 472 -8.52 6.52 9.24
CA ASP A 472 -8.20 5.10 9.28
C ASP A 472 -7.12 4.80 10.33
N GLN A 473 -7.00 3.54 10.71
CA GLN A 473 -5.94 3.03 11.59
C GLN A 473 -5.81 3.81 12.90
N VAL A 474 -6.93 4.04 13.57
CA VAL A 474 -6.97 4.76 14.85
C VAL A 474 -6.34 3.91 15.95
N SER A 475 -5.39 4.49 16.67
CA SER A 475 -4.75 3.86 17.82
C SER A 475 -4.48 4.88 18.91
N LEU A 476 -4.59 4.44 20.15
CA LEU A 476 -4.17 5.20 21.31
C LEU A 476 -3.19 4.33 22.10
N LYS A 477 -1.92 4.73 22.07
CA LYS A 477 -0.82 3.99 22.68
C LYS A 477 -0.27 4.73 23.88
N LYS A 478 0.10 3.95 24.90
CA LYS A 478 0.71 4.45 26.14
C LYS A 478 2.15 4.96 25.86
#